data_5827e8a275ee37a4600d0cd7722c6339
#
_entry.id   5827e8a275ee37a4600d0cd7722c6339
#
_cell.length_a   1.000
_cell.length_b   1.000
_cell.length_c   1.000
_cell.angle_alpha   90.00
_cell.angle_beta   90.00
_cell.angle_gamma   90.00
#
_symmetry.space_group_name_H-M   'P 1'
#
loop_
_entity.id
_entity.type
_entity.pdbx_description
1 polymer ?
#
loop_
_entity_poly.entity_id
_entity_poly.type
_entity_poly.pdbx_seq_one_letter_code
_entity_poly.pdbx_strand_id
1 'polypeptide(L)'
;MAKQAKATKSSGGDNFTRWLVIGMVTLVVATGAIFSVVGQKSKANESFSILKDFKVGPTVASTVDDANGAGITFSNGAAKTIDLWEDPQCPVCNTFEQANGEFIDDLVRTKKANVVYHVVSFLGNESVAAANAAYCAADEGRYLDFHKAMYLVQPVLENSGFYSTENLIKIGTYAGLTTSTFSDCVTKGSKLDKVRAAYESMTKYKVQGTPTVFFNGKLWERKNNAFLPEEFTAAFEAS
;
A
#
# COMPACT_ATOMS: atom_id res chain seq x y z
N MET A 1 -33.15 10.75 -77.45
CA MET A 1 -33.43 11.77 -76.46
C MET A 1 -33.50 11.07 -75.09
N ALA A 2 -32.43 11.06 -74.29
CA ALA A 2 -32.40 10.43 -73.00
C ALA A 2 -32.54 11.51 -71.93
N LYS A 3 -33.60 11.43 -71.12
CA LYS A 3 -33.84 12.31 -69.99
C LYS A 3 -32.95 11.88 -68.79
N GLN A 4 -32.00 12.72 -68.34
CA GLN A 4 -31.26 12.57 -67.11
C GLN A 4 -32.19 12.85 -65.93
N ALA A 5 -32.29 11.89 -65.00
CA ALA A 5 -32.94 12.06 -63.71
C ALA A 5 -32.00 12.78 -62.74
N LYS A 6 -32.46 13.90 -62.21
CA LYS A 6 -31.76 14.74 -61.22
C LYS A 6 -31.88 14.09 -59.84
N ALA A 7 -30.79 13.66 -59.28
CA ALA A 7 -30.76 13.16 -57.90
C ALA A 7 -30.90 14.34 -56.91
N THR A 8 -31.95 14.33 -56.11
CA THR A 8 -32.18 15.25 -54.99
C THR A 8 -31.33 14.83 -53.79
N LYS A 9 -30.36 15.64 -53.43
CA LYS A 9 -29.61 15.51 -52.16
C LYS A 9 -30.55 15.83 -50.98
N SER A 10 -30.85 14.84 -50.19
CA SER A 10 -31.46 15.01 -48.86
C SER A 10 -30.36 15.41 -47.87
N SER A 11 -30.27 16.67 -47.46
CA SER A 11 -29.23 17.18 -46.59
C SER A 11 -29.74 17.58 -45.20
N GLY A 12 -30.83 17.00 -44.71
CA GLY A 12 -31.44 17.36 -43.41
C GLY A 12 -31.29 16.34 -42.30
N GLY A 13 -30.97 15.06 -42.61
CA GLY A 13 -30.91 13.99 -41.59
C GLY A 13 -29.57 13.81 -40.89
N ASP A 14 -28.49 14.18 -41.52
CA ASP A 14 -27.14 13.83 -41.07
C ASP A 14 -26.69 14.61 -39.79
N ASN A 15 -27.04 15.87 -39.70
CA ASN A 15 -26.64 16.70 -38.53
C ASN A 15 -27.42 16.35 -37.27
N PHE A 16 -28.71 16.09 -37.36
CA PHE A 16 -29.52 15.68 -36.20
C PHE A 16 -29.05 14.34 -35.64
N THR A 17 -28.81 13.36 -36.50
CA THR A 17 -28.30 12.05 -36.11
C THR A 17 -26.91 12.15 -35.48
N ARG A 18 -26.01 12.99 -36.02
CA ARG A 18 -24.68 13.24 -35.44
C ARG A 18 -24.76 13.84 -34.04
N TRP A 19 -25.60 14.86 -33.83
CA TRP A 19 -25.79 15.47 -32.52
C TRP A 19 -26.45 14.51 -31.51
N LEU A 20 -27.36 13.65 -31.96
CA LEU A 20 -28.00 12.63 -31.13
C LEU A 20 -26.98 11.56 -30.68
N VAL A 21 -26.13 11.10 -31.60
CA VAL A 21 -25.05 10.14 -31.29
C VAL A 21 -24.03 10.77 -30.33
N ILE A 22 -23.61 12.00 -30.61
CA ILE A 22 -22.67 12.72 -29.70
C ILE A 22 -23.29 12.88 -28.32
N GLY A 23 -24.56 13.26 -28.22
CA GLY A 23 -25.29 13.38 -26.95
C GLY A 23 -25.39 12.06 -26.18
N MET A 24 -25.69 10.94 -26.87
CA MET A 24 -25.70 9.63 -26.22
C MET A 24 -24.32 9.19 -25.73
N VAL A 25 -23.30 9.36 -26.59
CA VAL A 25 -21.92 9.00 -26.19
C VAL A 25 -21.44 9.83 -24.96
N THR A 26 -21.73 11.14 -24.98
CA THR A 26 -21.37 12.03 -23.82
C THR A 26 -22.14 11.63 -22.58
N LEU A 27 -23.40 11.26 -22.69
CA LEU A 27 -24.22 10.81 -21.56
C LEU A 27 -23.70 9.49 -20.99
N VAL A 28 -23.36 8.52 -21.85
CA VAL A 28 -22.80 7.21 -21.42
C VAL A 28 -21.43 7.38 -20.76
N VAL A 29 -20.56 8.22 -21.32
CA VAL A 29 -19.25 8.51 -20.72
C VAL A 29 -19.41 9.23 -19.40
N ALA A 30 -20.29 10.22 -19.31
CA ALA A 30 -20.53 10.97 -18.08
C ALA A 30 -21.13 10.08 -16.96
N THR A 31 -22.14 9.27 -17.31
CA THR A 31 -22.74 8.32 -16.35
C THR A 31 -21.73 7.24 -15.93
N GLY A 32 -20.95 6.69 -16.86
CA GLY A 32 -19.90 5.71 -16.57
C GLY A 32 -18.84 6.28 -15.62
N ALA A 33 -18.40 7.52 -15.84
CA ALA A 33 -17.45 8.21 -14.98
C ALA A 33 -18.03 8.45 -13.57
N ILE A 34 -19.30 8.89 -13.47
CA ILE A 34 -19.97 9.10 -12.18
C ILE A 34 -20.11 7.78 -11.42
N PHE A 35 -20.54 6.70 -12.07
CA PHE A 35 -20.67 5.38 -11.45
C PHE A 35 -19.31 4.82 -11.00
N SER A 36 -18.25 5.07 -11.77
CA SER A 36 -16.89 4.66 -11.39
C SER A 36 -16.42 5.38 -10.12
N VAL A 37 -16.55 6.71 -10.07
CA VAL A 37 -16.13 7.52 -8.91
C VAL A 37 -16.98 7.22 -7.67
N VAL A 38 -18.29 7.10 -7.82
CA VAL A 38 -19.21 6.78 -6.70
C VAL A 38 -18.95 5.35 -6.21
N GLY A 39 -18.74 4.39 -7.09
CA GLY A 39 -18.43 3.02 -6.74
C GLY A 39 -17.10 2.87 -6.00
N GLN A 40 -16.06 3.60 -6.41
CA GLN A 40 -14.77 3.61 -5.71
C GLN A 40 -14.88 4.23 -4.31
N LYS A 41 -15.59 5.35 -4.16
CA LYS A 41 -15.82 5.98 -2.84
C LYS A 41 -16.63 5.08 -1.91
N SER A 42 -17.64 4.37 -2.44
CA SER A 42 -18.44 3.43 -1.64
C SER A 42 -17.59 2.27 -1.12
N LYS A 43 -16.79 1.64 -1.98
CA LYS A 43 -15.86 0.56 -1.58
C LYS A 43 -14.79 1.02 -0.60
N ALA A 44 -14.23 2.21 -0.81
CA ALA A 44 -13.28 2.79 0.13
C ALA A 44 -13.89 3.01 1.50
N ASN A 45 -15.12 3.54 1.59
CA ASN A 45 -15.81 3.74 2.87
C ASN A 45 -16.11 2.42 3.59
N GLU A 46 -16.42 1.36 2.88
CA GLU A 46 -16.61 0.02 3.44
C GLU A 46 -15.28 -0.51 4.02
N SER A 47 -14.17 -0.40 3.28
CA SER A 47 -12.84 -0.79 3.75
C SER A 47 -12.44 -0.03 5.03
N PHE A 48 -12.71 1.28 5.12
CA PHE A 48 -12.42 2.05 6.32
C PHE A 48 -13.31 1.70 7.53
N SER A 49 -14.42 1.00 7.33
CA SER A 49 -15.27 0.58 8.44
C SER A 49 -14.55 -0.35 9.41
N ILE A 50 -13.59 -1.13 8.93
CA ILE A 50 -12.77 -2.05 9.75
C ILE A 50 -11.85 -1.29 10.73
N LEU A 51 -11.50 -0.03 10.41
CA LEU A 51 -10.64 0.79 11.25
C LEU A 51 -11.40 1.58 12.32
N LYS A 52 -12.74 1.51 12.40
CA LYS A 52 -13.51 2.27 13.39
C LYS A 52 -13.13 1.93 14.82
N ASP A 53 -12.81 0.66 15.06
CA ASP A 53 -12.41 0.16 16.39
C ASP A 53 -10.90 -0.05 16.50
N PHE A 54 -10.13 0.51 15.56
CA PHE A 54 -8.67 0.39 15.56
C PHE A 54 -8.08 1.07 16.79
N LYS A 55 -7.28 0.30 17.54
CA LYS A 55 -6.64 0.79 18.76
C LYS A 55 -5.20 1.20 18.45
N VAL A 56 -4.95 2.48 18.60
CA VAL A 56 -3.61 3.06 18.46
C VAL A 56 -2.79 2.71 19.69
N GLY A 57 -1.61 2.13 19.48
CA GLY A 57 -0.67 1.80 20.54
C GLY A 57 0.16 3.02 21.00
N PRO A 58 1.04 2.84 21.97
CA PRO A 58 2.07 3.84 22.30
C PRO A 58 2.97 4.11 21.09
N THR A 59 3.47 5.35 20.97
CA THR A 59 4.52 5.66 19.97
C THR A 59 5.78 4.84 20.23
N VAL A 60 6.37 4.34 19.14
CA VAL A 60 7.64 3.63 19.18
C VAL A 60 8.60 4.31 18.23
N ALA A 61 9.68 4.86 18.75
CA ALA A 61 10.70 5.51 17.93
C ALA A 61 11.40 4.47 17.05
N SER A 62 11.62 4.84 15.79
CA SER A 62 12.41 4.09 14.82
C SER A 62 13.45 4.99 14.19
N THR A 63 14.44 4.39 13.56
CA THR A 63 15.42 5.08 12.73
C THR A 63 15.33 4.53 11.30
N VAL A 64 15.70 5.36 10.31
CA VAL A 64 15.83 4.89 8.93
C VAL A 64 17.32 4.79 8.62
N ASP A 65 17.81 3.57 8.40
CA ASP A 65 19.22 3.31 8.14
C ASP A 65 19.49 3.20 6.63
N ASP A 66 20.04 4.26 6.05
CA ASP A 66 20.39 4.31 4.62
C ASP A 66 21.45 3.29 4.23
N ALA A 67 22.37 2.97 5.13
CA ALA A 67 23.40 1.95 4.88
C ALA A 67 22.80 0.54 4.80
N ASN A 68 21.66 0.33 5.48
CA ASN A 68 20.89 -0.91 5.47
C ASN A 68 19.65 -0.80 4.55
N GLY A 69 19.79 -0.22 3.36
CA GLY A 69 18.73 -0.13 2.37
C GLY A 69 17.50 0.65 2.85
N ALA A 70 17.71 1.74 3.58
CA ALA A 70 16.68 2.57 4.17
C ALA A 70 15.66 1.79 5.03
N GLY A 71 16.05 0.69 5.66
CA GLY A 71 15.17 -0.08 6.55
C GLY A 71 14.69 0.75 7.73
N ILE A 72 13.37 0.70 8.00
CA ILE A 72 12.76 1.29 9.19
C ILE A 72 13.09 0.38 10.37
N THR A 73 14.01 0.82 11.23
CA THR A 73 14.69 0.03 12.24
C THR A 73 14.19 0.34 13.63
N PHE A 74 13.73 -0.68 14.32
CA PHE A 74 13.46 -0.69 15.77
C PHE A 74 14.61 -1.40 16.48
N SER A 75 15.61 -0.63 16.89
CA SER A 75 16.78 -1.17 17.59
C SER A 75 16.57 -1.12 19.11
N ASN A 76 16.39 -2.27 19.71
CA ASN A 76 16.09 -2.42 21.15
C ASN A 76 17.26 -2.98 21.96
N GLY A 77 18.42 -3.23 21.34
CA GLY A 77 19.55 -3.91 21.98
C GLY A 77 19.29 -5.40 22.24
N ALA A 78 18.26 -5.98 21.60
CA ALA A 78 17.94 -7.39 21.71
C ALA A 78 18.99 -8.25 21.01
N ALA A 79 19.13 -9.52 21.47
CA ALA A 79 20.06 -10.47 20.85
C ALA A 79 19.60 -10.95 19.46
N LYS A 80 18.29 -10.91 19.19
CA LYS A 80 17.69 -11.40 17.95
C LYS A 80 17.22 -10.25 17.08
N THR A 81 17.37 -10.43 15.76
CA THR A 81 16.95 -9.48 14.75
C THR A 81 16.04 -10.16 13.73
N ILE A 82 14.95 -9.47 13.35
CA ILE A 82 14.09 -9.81 12.23
C ILE A 82 14.28 -8.74 11.17
N ASP A 83 14.66 -9.13 9.95
CA ASP A 83 14.63 -8.27 8.77
C ASP A 83 13.48 -8.74 7.87
N LEU A 84 12.58 -7.82 7.52
CA LEU A 84 11.34 -8.11 6.80
C LEU A 84 11.21 -7.21 5.57
N TRP A 85 11.12 -7.81 4.38
CA TRP A 85 10.84 -7.12 3.11
C TRP A 85 9.39 -7.31 2.73
N GLU A 86 8.67 -6.22 2.53
CA GLU A 86 7.25 -6.21 2.19
C GLU A 86 6.91 -5.11 1.19
N ASP A 87 5.93 -5.40 0.31
CA ASP A 87 5.30 -4.39 -0.54
C ASP A 87 3.88 -4.11 -0.02
N PRO A 88 3.48 -2.86 0.18
CA PRO A 88 2.16 -2.49 0.69
C PRO A 88 0.98 -3.03 -0.11
N GLN A 89 1.15 -3.31 -1.39
CA GLN A 89 0.09 -3.87 -2.23
C GLN A 89 0.12 -5.39 -2.33
N CYS A 90 1.18 -6.06 -1.84
CA CYS A 90 1.34 -7.50 -1.98
C CYS A 90 0.28 -8.27 -1.17
N PRO A 91 -0.63 -9.04 -1.81
CA PRO A 91 -1.66 -9.81 -1.09
C PRO A 91 -1.06 -10.90 -0.20
N VAL A 92 0.12 -11.43 -0.59
CA VAL A 92 0.83 -12.45 0.18
C VAL A 92 1.45 -11.84 1.44
N CYS A 93 1.92 -10.57 1.38
CA CYS A 93 2.34 -9.81 2.56
C CYS A 93 1.17 -9.58 3.52
N ASN A 94 -0.01 -9.24 3.00
CA ASN A 94 -1.20 -9.12 3.85
C ASN A 94 -1.52 -10.42 4.59
N THR A 95 -1.46 -11.56 3.89
CA THR A 95 -1.66 -12.87 4.52
C THR A 95 -0.63 -13.14 5.63
N PHE A 96 0.63 -12.77 5.39
CA PHE A 96 1.69 -12.86 6.38
C PHE A 96 1.44 -11.97 7.59
N GLU A 97 1.07 -10.71 7.36
CA GLU A 97 0.81 -9.72 8.42
C GLU A 97 -0.41 -10.09 9.27
N GLN A 98 -1.48 -10.62 8.65
CA GLN A 98 -2.63 -11.13 9.40
C GLN A 98 -2.27 -12.30 10.32
N ALA A 99 -1.31 -13.12 9.93
CA ALA A 99 -0.87 -14.28 10.71
C ALA A 99 0.17 -13.93 11.77
N ASN A 100 1.14 -13.06 11.46
CA ASN A 100 2.35 -12.88 12.28
C ASN A 100 2.60 -11.44 12.74
N GLY A 101 1.91 -10.46 12.15
CA GLY A 101 2.17 -9.04 12.41
C GLY A 101 1.99 -8.64 13.87
N GLU A 102 0.98 -9.20 14.56
CA GLU A 102 0.76 -8.91 15.98
C GLU A 102 1.90 -9.45 16.87
N PHE A 103 2.44 -10.62 16.54
CA PHE A 103 3.59 -11.18 17.24
C PHE A 103 4.85 -10.31 17.04
N ILE A 104 5.09 -9.84 15.80
CA ILE A 104 6.24 -8.98 15.49
C ILE A 104 6.09 -7.63 16.20
N ASP A 105 4.90 -7.04 16.20
CA ASP A 105 4.57 -5.80 16.94
C ASP A 105 4.84 -5.95 18.44
N ASP A 106 4.43 -7.07 19.04
CA ASP A 106 4.70 -7.36 20.46
C ASP A 106 6.21 -7.44 20.72
N LEU A 107 6.96 -8.11 19.87
CA LEU A 107 8.43 -8.20 20.02
C LEU A 107 9.09 -6.82 20.00
N VAL A 108 8.64 -5.90 19.15
CA VAL A 108 9.13 -4.52 19.11
C VAL A 108 8.74 -3.78 20.38
N ARG A 109 7.45 -3.77 20.73
CA ARG A 109 6.92 -3.01 21.88
C ARG A 109 7.45 -3.50 23.22
N THR A 110 7.69 -4.80 23.34
CA THR A 110 8.28 -5.43 24.55
C THR A 110 9.81 -5.49 24.53
N LYS A 111 10.44 -4.98 23.48
CA LYS A 111 11.91 -4.93 23.30
C LYS A 111 12.58 -6.32 23.27
N LYS A 112 11.87 -7.33 22.81
CA LYS A 112 12.37 -8.71 22.73
C LYS A 112 13.16 -9.01 21.46
N ALA A 113 12.97 -8.20 20.41
CA ALA A 113 13.72 -8.30 19.15
C ALA A 113 14.10 -6.90 18.64
N ASN A 114 15.16 -6.83 17.82
CA ASN A 114 15.32 -5.75 16.86
C ASN A 114 14.53 -6.13 15.61
N VAL A 115 13.83 -5.18 15.02
CA VAL A 115 13.06 -5.42 13.79
C VAL A 115 13.38 -4.35 12.76
N VAL A 116 13.64 -4.76 11.53
CA VAL A 116 13.91 -3.88 10.39
C VAL A 116 12.87 -4.17 9.31
N TYR A 117 12.06 -3.18 8.99
CA TYR A 117 11.11 -3.26 7.89
C TYR A 117 11.69 -2.57 6.64
N HIS A 118 11.83 -3.31 5.57
CA HIS A 118 12.19 -2.81 4.25
C HIS A 118 10.91 -2.69 3.41
N VAL A 119 10.35 -1.49 3.37
CA VAL A 119 9.11 -1.22 2.64
C VAL A 119 9.44 -1.00 1.18
N VAL A 120 9.38 -2.09 0.41
CA VAL A 120 9.68 -2.07 -1.03
C VAL A 120 8.46 -1.70 -1.86
N SER A 121 8.63 -1.38 -3.15
CA SER A 121 7.58 -0.79 -3.97
C SER A 121 7.69 -1.19 -5.44
N PHE A 122 7.54 -2.49 -5.74
CA PHE A 122 7.66 -3.00 -7.12
C PHE A 122 6.32 -3.32 -7.80
N LEU A 123 5.20 -3.28 -7.05
CA LEU A 123 3.87 -3.60 -7.60
C LEU A 123 3.15 -2.38 -8.22
N GLY A 124 3.82 -1.23 -8.33
CA GLY A 124 3.30 -0.07 -9.05
C GLY A 124 3.27 1.22 -8.24
N ASN A 125 2.63 2.25 -8.82
CA ASN A 125 2.66 3.60 -8.24
C ASN A 125 1.98 3.69 -6.86
N GLU A 126 0.97 2.88 -6.61
CA GLU A 126 0.32 2.84 -5.30
C GLU A 126 1.22 2.24 -4.23
N SER A 127 2.08 1.26 -4.56
CA SER A 127 3.12 0.78 -3.63
C SER A 127 4.10 1.89 -3.27
N VAL A 128 4.52 2.69 -4.26
CA VAL A 128 5.41 3.84 -4.04
C VAL A 128 4.76 4.86 -3.12
N ALA A 129 3.49 5.20 -3.34
CA ALA A 129 2.75 6.15 -2.51
C ALA A 129 2.56 5.64 -1.08
N ALA A 130 2.18 4.36 -0.92
CA ALA A 130 1.98 3.74 0.38
C ALA A 130 3.30 3.59 1.16
N ALA A 131 4.39 3.19 0.49
CA ALA A 131 5.72 3.15 1.08
C ALA A 131 6.18 4.54 1.54
N ASN A 132 6.00 5.60 0.71
CA ASN A 132 6.28 6.97 1.14
C ASN A 132 5.52 7.35 2.41
N ALA A 133 4.22 7.01 2.50
CA ALA A 133 3.41 7.29 3.68
C ALA A 133 3.89 6.50 4.92
N ALA A 134 4.35 5.25 4.74
CA ALA A 134 4.92 4.44 5.81
C ALA A 134 6.20 5.07 6.39
N TYR A 135 7.10 5.60 5.54
CA TYR A 135 8.27 6.34 6.00
C TYR A 135 7.90 7.66 6.71
N CYS A 136 6.86 8.36 6.23
CA CYS A 136 6.35 9.55 6.92
C CYS A 136 5.79 9.20 8.31
N ALA A 137 5.13 8.05 8.46
CA ALA A 137 4.63 7.57 9.75
C ALA A 137 5.78 7.17 10.70
N ALA A 138 6.89 6.67 10.16
CA ALA A 138 8.08 6.34 10.94
C ALA A 138 8.71 7.58 11.60
N ASP A 139 8.74 8.72 10.92
CA ASP A 139 9.24 9.98 11.48
C ASP A 139 8.48 10.43 12.75
N GLU A 140 7.20 10.08 12.85
CA GLU A 140 6.36 10.42 14.01
C GLU A 140 6.24 9.28 15.04
N GLY A 141 7.04 8.19 14.88
CA GLY A 141 7.01 7.03 15.76
C GLY A 141 5.70 6.23 15.69
N ARG A 142 5.00 6.32 14.56
CA ARG A 142 3.70 5.69 14.31
C ARG A 142 3.72 4.61 13.21
N TYR A 143 4.91 4.19 12.80
CA TYR A 143 5.04 3.19 11.74
C TYR A 143 4.23 1.93 12.02
N LEU A 144 4.33 1.34 13.20
CA LEU A 144 3.65 0.08 13.54
C LEU A 144 2.12 0.20 13.42
N ASP A 145 1.56 1.29 13.96
CA ASP A 145 0.12 1.54 13.89
C ASP A 145 -0.33 1.81 12.44
N PHE A 146 0.46 2.58 11.68
CA PHE A 146 0.18 2.86 10.27
C PHE A 146 0.27 1.61 9.41
N HIS A 147 1.32 0.82 9.59
CA HIS A 147 1.58 -0.43 8.88
C HIS A 147 0.42 -1.43 9.09
N LYS A 148 0.03 -1.66 10.33
CA LYS A 148 -1.12 -2.52 10.67
C LYS A 148 -2.43 -2.00 10.06
N ALA A 149 -2.72 -0.70 10.19
CA ALA A 149 -3.93 -0.11 9.61
C ALA A 149 -3.94 -0.21 8.08
N MET A 150 -2.80 -0.01 7.44
CA MET A 150 -2.64 -0.09 5.98
C MET A 150 -2.94 -1.49 5.46
N TYR A 151 -2.40 -2.55 6.08
CA TYR A 151 -2.68 -3.93 5.68
C TYR A 151 -4.11 -4.36 6.01
N LEU A 152 -4.71 -3.88 7.10
CA LEU A 152 -6.12 -4.17 7.42
C LEU A 152 -7.10 -3.67 6.35
N VAL A 153 -6.79 -2.57 5.67
CA VAL A 153 -7.63 -2.00 4.60
C VAL A 153 -7.09 -2.27 3.21
N GLN A 154 -6.08 -3.13 3.07
CA GLN A 154 -5.46 -3.41 1.78
C GLN A 154 -6.52 -3.84 0.75
N PRO A 155 -6.58 -3.20 -0.42
CA PRO A 155 -7.54 -3.58 -1.46
C PRO A 155 -7.19 -4.95 -2.06
N VAL A 156 -8.21 -5.68 -2.48
CA VAL A 156 -8.03 -7.00 -3.13
C VAL A 156 -7.26 -6.89 -4.45
N LEU A 157 -7.41 -5.76 -5.15
CA LEU A 157 -6.76 -5.53 -6.45
C LEU A 157 -5.64 -4.50 -6.29
N GLU A 158 -4.46 -4.86 -6.78
CA GLU A 158 -3.34 -3.96 -6.93
C GLU A 158 -3.68 -2.81 -7.89
N ASN A 159 -3.11 -1.62 -7.65
CA ASN A 159 -3.30 -0.42 -8.48
C ASN A 159 -4.77 -0.07 -8.73
N SER A 160 -5.62 -0.28 -7.72
CA SER A 160 -7.07 -0.02 -7.77
C SER A 160 -7.44 1.46 -7.59
N GLY A 161 -6.49 2.34 -7.31
CA GLY A 161 -6.71 3.73 -6.91
C GLY A 161 -6.95 3.91 -5.41
N PHE A 162 -6.91 2.81 -4.63
CA PHE A 162 -7.21 2.87 -3.19
C PHE A 162 -6.12 3.58 -2.38
N TYR A 163 -4.84 3.34 -2.64
CA TYR A 163 -3.75 4.02 -1.96
C TYR A 163 -3.44 5.40 -2.56
N SER A 164 -4.51 6.18 -2.79
CA SER A 164 -4.41 7.61 -3.11
C SER A 164 -3.87 8.40 -1.91
N THR A 165 -3.30 9.58 -2.17
CA THR A 165 -2.84 10.50 -1.12
C THR A 165 -3.91 10.75 -0.05
N GLU A 166 -5.17 10.99 -0.46
CA GLU A 166 -6.31 11.21 0.45
C GLU A 166 -6.55 10.01 1.37
N ASN A 167 -6.60 8.80 0.81
CA ASN A 167 -6.82 7.59 1.59
C ASN A 167 -5.64 7.24 2.49
N LEU A 168 -4.40 7.46 2.05
CA LEU A 168 -3.21 7.25 2.89
C LEU A 168 -3.19 8.19 4.10
N ILE A 169 -3.56 9.47 3.91
CA ILE A 169 -3.72 10.42 5.02
C ILE A 169 -4.83 9.96 5.96
N LYS A 170 -5.95 9.46 5.42
CA LYS A 170 -7.06 8.92 6.22
C LYS A 170 -6.65 7.67 7.01
N ILE A 171 -5.89 6.74 6.42
CA ILE A 171 -5.30 5.61 7.15
C ILE A 171 -4.43 6.13 8.31
N GLY A 172 -3.58 7.12 8.03
CA GLY A 172 -2.76 7.79 9.04
C GLY A 172 -3.58 8.36 10.19
N THR A 173 -4.72 8.98 9.90
CA THR A 173 -5.62 9.50 10.94
C THR A 173 -6.09 8.39 11.90
N TYR A 174 -6.47 7.23 11.37
CA TYR A 174 -6.82 6.07 12.20
C TYR A 174 -5.63 5.52 12.99
N ALA A 175 -4.43 5.64 12.46
CA ALA A 175 -3.17 5.25 13.13
C ALA A 175 -2.65 6.31 14.13
N GLY A 176 -3.40 7.40 14.37
CA GLY A 176 -3.02 8.46 15.30
C GLY A 176 -2.13 9.55 14.71
N LEU A 177 -1.97 9.60 13.37
CA LEU A 177 -1.22 10.62 12.63
C LEU A 177 -2.16 11.74 12.19
N THR A 178 -2.34 12.73 13.05
CA THR A 178 -3.28 13.85 12.82
C THR A 178 -2.58 15.19 12.58
N THR A 179 -1.26 15.17 12.45
CA THR A 179 -0.44 16.38 12.28
C THR A 179 -0.42 16.84 10.81
N SER A 180 -0.21 18.13 10.58
CA SER A 180 0.08 18.65 9.25
C SER A 180 1.42 18.13 8.71
N THR A 181 2.38 17.81 9.60
CA THR A 181 3.69 17.24 9.23
C THR A 181 3.52 15.93 8.46
N PHE A 182 2.71 15.02 8.96
CA PHE A 182 2.42 13.76 8.27
C PHE A 182 1.73 13.99 6.93
N SER A 183 0.63 14.75 6.91
CA SER A 183 -0.12 15.00 5.67
C SER A 183 0.69 15.72 4.60
N ASP A 184 1.52 16.67 4.99
CA ASP A 184 2.46 17.37 4.11
C ASP A 184 3.54 16.43 3.56
N CYS A 185 4.12 15.57 4.42
CA CYS A 185 5.11 14.58 4.03
C CYS A 185 4.54 13.62 2.97
N VAL A 186 3.33 13.09 3.19
CA VAL A 186 2.65 12.20 2.24
C VAL A 186 2.36 12.92 0.92
N THR A 187 1.78 14.13 0.99
CA THR A 187 1.37 14.92 -0.19
C THR A 187 2.57 15.33 -1.05
N LYS A 188 3.69 15.69 -0.43
CA LYS A 188 4.91 16.15 -1.12
C LYS A 188 5.80 14.99 -1.59
N GLY A 189 5.51 13.75 -1.22
CA GLY A 189 6.37 12.62 -1.53
C GLY A 189 7.75 12.73 -0.87
N SER A 190 7.81 13.22 0.38
CA SER A 190 9.05 13.64 1.02
C SER A 190 10.03 12.49 1.32
N LYS A 191 9.63 11.24 1.13
CA LYS A 191 10.42 10.04 1.42
C LYS A 191 10.68 9.16 0.19
N LEU A 192 10.45 9.66 -1.02
CA LEU A 192 10.65 8.89 -2.25
C LEU A 192 12.10 8.43 -2.46
N ASP A 193 13.09 9.13 -1.89
CA ASP A 193 14.48 8.70 -1.86
C ASP A 193 14.66 7.41 -1.03
N LYS A 194 13.99 7.31 0.13
CA LYS A 194 14.01 6.12 0.99
C LYS A 194 13.29 4.94 0.34
N VAL A 195 12.13 5.21 -0.29
CA VAL A 195 11.38 4.20 -1.05
C VAL A 195 12.24 3.58 -2.15
N ARG A 196 12.97 4.41 -2.90
CA ARG A 196 13.90 3.95 -3.94
C ARG A 196 15.05 3.15 -3.34
N ALA A 197 15.68 3.63 -2.27
CA ALA A 197 16.78 2.94 -1.61
C ALA A 197 16.34 1.56 -1.08
N ALA A 198 15.14 1.42 -0.52
CA ALA A 198 14.58 0.15 -0.09
C ALA A 198 14.40 -0.82 -1.27
N TYR A 199 13.84 -0.35 -2.38
CA TYR A 199 13.68 -1.16 -3.59
C TYR A 199 15.04 -1.63 -4.15
N GLU A 200 16.02 -0.72 -4.27
CA GLU A 200 17.36 -1.05 -4.76
C GLU A 200 18.07 -2.05 -3.83
N SER A 201 17.78 -2.04 -2.53
CA SER A 201 18.35 -2.95 -1.55
C SER A 201 18.00 -4.42 -1.80
N MET A 202 16.87 -4.72 -2.45
CA MET A 202 16.46 -6.08 -2.78
C MET A 202 17.56 -6.84 -3.52
N THR A 203 18.21 -6.20 -4.48
CA THR A 203 19.35 -6.79 -5.22
C THR A 203 20.54 -7.08 -4.31
N LYS A 204 20.90 -6.13 -3.44
CA LYS A 204 21.99 -6.27 -2.47
C LYS A 204 21.76 -7.43 -1.52
N TYR A 205 20.54 -7.60 -1.03
CA TYR A 205 20.18 -8.66 -0.08
C TYR A 205 19.65 -9.94 -0.76
N LYS A 206 19.68 -10.01 -2.10
CA LYS A 206 19.20 -11.15 -2.91
C LYS A 206 17.73 -11.49 -2.64
N VAL A 207 16.93 -10.49 -2.33
CA VAL A 207 15.49 -10.62 -2.14
C VAL A 207 14.81 -10.68 -3.51
N GLN A 208 14.06 -11.75 -3.78
CA GLN A 208 13.43 -11.99 -5.09
C GLN A 208 11.92 -11.75 -5.09
N GLY A 209 11.33 -11.51 -3.91
CA GLY A 209 9.90 -11.28 -3.75
C GLY A 209 9.53 -10.97 -2.31
N THR A 210 8.26 -10.75 -2.08
CA THR A 210 7.73 -10.40 -0.75
C THR A 210 6.55 -11.31 -0.35
N PRO A 211 6.34 -11.55 0.93
CA PRO A 211 7.24 -11.20 2.02
C PRO A 211 8.51 -12.06 2.02
N THR A 212 9.65 -11.47 2.39
CA THR A 212 10.89 -12.19 2.67
C THR A 212 11.36 -11.84 4.07
N VAL A 213 11.65 -12.84 4.89
CA VAL A 213 12.05 -12.67 6.29
C VAL A 213 13.42 -13.30 6.55
N PHE A 214 14.25 -12.59 7.27
CA PHE A 214 15.50 -13.14 7.79
C PHE A 214 15.49 -13.07 9.33
N PHE A 215 15.94 -14.12 9.98
CA PHE A 215 16.25 -14.16 11.40
C PHE A 215 17.76 -14.14 11.57
N ASN A 216 18.29 -13.12 12.25
CA ASN A 216 19.74 -12.95 12.45
C ASN A 216 20.56 -13.07 11.15
N GLY A 217 20.02 -12.52 10.04
CA GLY A 217 20.65 -12.57 8.72
C GLY A 217 20.50 -13.89 7.97
N LYS A 218 19.80 -14.89 8.52
CA LYS A 218 19.50 -16.15 7.89
C LYS A 218 18.08 -16.16 7.34
N LEU A 219 17.93 -16.46 6.04
CA LEU A 219 16.62 -16.55 5.38
C LEU A 219 15.72 -17.57 6.10
N TRP A 220 14.51 -17.13 6.46
CA TRP A 220 13.46 -18.03 6.94
C TRP A 220 12.82 -18.76 5.77
N GLU A 221 13.05 -20.07 5.72
CA GLU A 221 12.41 -20.96 4.75
C GLU A 221 11.16 -21.58 5.39
N ARG A 222 9.98 -21.08 4.98
CA ARG A 222 8.69 -21.62 5.43
C ARG A 222 8.48 -23.03 4.89
N LYS A 223 7.88 -23.92 5.68
CA LYS A 223 7.60 -25.31 5.30
C LYS A 223 6.42 -25.42 4.33
N ASN A 224 5.51 -24.46 4.38
CA ASN A 224 4.32 -24.39 3.54
C ASN A 224 3.97 -22.93 3.20
N ASN A 225 2.91 -22.73 2.41
CA ASN A 225 2.50 -21.39 1.99
C ASN A 225 1.54 -20.68 2.98
N ALA A 226 1.29 -21.24 4.15
CA ALA A 226 0.23 -20.76 5.05
C ALA A 226 0.70 -19.73 6.09
N PHE A 227 2.00 -19.42 6.21
CA PHE A 227 2.55 -18.49 7.21
C PHE A 227 2.08 -18.78 8.65
N LEU A 228 2.08 -20.05 9.05
CA LEU A 228 1.55 -20.45 10.35
C LEU A 228 2.27 -19.75 11.51
N PRO A 229 1.55 -19.10 12.44
CA PRO A 229 2.15 -18.36 13.56
C PRO A 229 3.06 -19.22 14.43
N GLU A 230 2.68 -20.48 14.68
CA GLU A 230 3.48 -21.41 15.45
C GLU A 230 4.80 -21.78 14.75
N GLU A 231 4.81 -21.88 13.42
CA GLU A 231 6.03 -22.13 12.63
C GLU A 231 6.96 -20.92 12.67
N PHE A 232 6.40 -19.72 12.51
CA PHE A 232 7.14 -18.46 12.56
C PHE A 232 7.77 -18.25 13.94
N THR A 233 6.98 -18.39 14.99
CA THR A 233 7.42 -18.24 16.38
C THR A 233 8.52 -19.24 16.72
N ALA A 234 8.35 -20.52 16.38
CA ALA A 234 9.36 -21.55 16.62
C ALA A 234 10.67 -21.27 15.87
N ALA A 235 10.60 -20.79 14.62
CA ALA A 235 11.79 -20.42 13.85
C ALA A 235 12.50 -19.21 14.44
N PHE A 236 11.76 -18.21 14.91
CA PHE A 236 12.31 -17.05 15.62
C PHE A 236 12.97 -17.47 16.94
N GLU A 237 12.34 -18.34 17.71
CA GLU A 237 12.90 -18.81 18.99
C GLU A 237 14.18 -19.63 18.82
N ALA A 238 14.28 -20.39 17.73
CA ALA A 238 15.43 -21.21 17.40
C ALA A 238 16.59 -20.46 16.72
N SER A 239 16.39 -19.18 16.37
CA SER A 239 17.37 -18.36 15.62
C SER A 239 18.52 -17.79 16.48
#